data_bb20e8a2748550e39437f48003c9d4a7
#
_entry.id   bb20e8a2748550e39437f48003c9d4a7
#
_cell.length_a   1.000
_cell.length_b   1.000
_cell.length_c   1.000
_cell.angle_alpha   90.00
_cell.angle_beta   90.00
_cell.angle_gamma   90.00
#
_symmetry.space_group_name_H-M   'P 1'
#
loop_
_entity.id
_entity.type
_entity.pdbx_description
1 polymer ?
#
loop_
_entity_poly.entity_id
_entity_poly.type
_entity_poly.pdbx_seq_one_letter_code
_entity_poly.pdbx_strand_id
1 'polypeptide(L)'
;MSRTLLVRLAAGTIATLGAWVAYTQTPQTPPQLKLNKIADDLYEIEGDGGNVAVYLTNDGVIVIDDKYERDYADIMAKIKSITDKPVKYVLNTHQHGDHTGGNAKMFEVSAEIIAHRNARANMVAGKMPGVPRVSFSDETEVFLAGKEVRAHYFGRGHTNGDAVIFFPAARTIHTGDLYTVGAKPGTVAPFIDYTASGSVVDWTKTLDGILNSGWDFDTVIPGHGPIMKKADLAQYRQDFGKLQTRISVLVRGGMGKDGVTKVLVDEFGWSPSPEAFSSRSIDPMMAELKR
;
A
#
# COMPACT_ATOMS: atom_id res chain seq x y z
N MET A 1 46.71 -2.41 78.79
CA MET A 1 45.45 -3.19 78.70
C MET A 1 44.52 -2.40 77.78
N SER A 2 44.47 -2.72 76.46
CA SER A 2 43.66 -2.04 75.49
C SER A 2 42.60 -3.00 74.98
N ARG A 3 41.29 -2.66 75.15
CA ARG A 3 40.17 -3.43 74.63
C ARG A 3 39.80 -2.85 73.26
N THR A 4 40.00 -3.64 72.24
CA THR A 4 39.60 -3.34 70.87
C THR A 4 38.14 -3.74 70.66
N LEU A 5 37.30 -2.79 70.28
CA LEU A 5 35.87 -2.97 69.96
C LEU A 5 35.72 -3.29 68.49
N LEU A 6 35.25 -4.51 68.18
CA LEU A 6 34.92 -4.96 66.83
C LEU A 6 33.49 -4.53 66.49
N VAL A 7 33.31 -3.59 65.55
CA VAL A 7 32.02 -3.25 64.97
C VAL A 7 31.80 -4.14 63.74
N ARG A 8 30.81 -5.03 63.79
CA ARG A 8 30.33 -5.81 62.65
C ARG A 8 29.31 -4.98 61.89
N LEU A 9 29.65 -4.54 60.68
CA LEU A 9 28.68 -4.00 59.70
C LEU A 9 27.99 -5.19 59.01
N ALA A 10 26.67 -5.28 59.21
CA ALA A 10 25.82 -6.16 58.45
C ALA A 10 25.35 -5.42 57.18
N ALA A 11 25.86 -5.86 56.03
CA ALA A 11 25.38 -5.39 54.74
C ALA A 11 24.09 -6.16 54.37
N GLY A 12 22.96 -5.49 54.47
CA GLY A 12 21.69 -6.03 53.99
C GLY A 12 21.57 -5.83 52.47
N THR A 13 21.64 -6.92 51.75
CA THR A 13 21.30 -6.92 50.29
C THR A 13 19.80 -6.94 50.13
N ILE A 14 19.24 -5.80 49.70
CA ILE A 14 17.84 -5.74 49.28
C ILE A 14 17.79 -6.26 47.83
N ALA A 15 17.32 -7.49 47.65
CA ALA A 15 17.01 -8.04 46.35
C ALA A 15 15.64 -7.47 45.88
N THR A 16 15.65 -6.48 44.98
CA THR A 16 14.45 -6.04 44.27
C THR A 16 14.12 -7.07 43.19
N LEU A 17 13.15 -7.92 43.46
CA LEU A 17 12.49 -8.76 42.45
C LEU A 17 11.69 -7.85 41.53
N GLY A 18 12.31 -7.42 40.41
CA GLY A 18 11.63 -6.80 39.29
C GLY A 18 10.78 -7.85 38.58
N ALA A 19 9.46 -7.80 38.82
CA ALA A 19 8.50 -8.60 38.04
C ALA A 19 8.51 -8.07 36.60
N TRP A 20 9.18 -8.78 35.70
CA TRP A 20 9.01 -8.58 34.26
C TRP A 20 7.62 -9.04 33.87
N VAL A 21 6.66 -8.11 33.74
CA VAL A 21 5.39 -8.39 33.05
C VAL A 21 5.73 -8.56 31.59
N ALA A 22 5.89 -9.80 31.16
CA ALA A 22 5.93 -10.12 29.75
C ALA A 22 4.57 -9.76 29.17
N TYR A 23 4.48 -8.65 28.45
CA TYR A 23 3.36 -8.33 27.58
C TYR A 23 3.38 -9.38 26.45
N THR A 24 2.68 -10.48 26.66
CA THR A 24 2.36 -11.40 25.59
C THR A 24 1.34 -10.70 24.72
N GLN A 25 1.81 -10.03 23.66
CA GLN A 25 0.90 -9.69 22.57
C GLN A 25 0.34 -11.02 22.06
N THR A 26 -0.93 -11.25 22.30
CA THR A 26 -1.67 -12.32 21.64
C THR A 26 -1.46 -12.10 20.13
N PRO A 27 -0.95 -13.09 19.39
CA PRO A 27 -0.86 -12.98 17.95
C PRO A 27 -2.28 -12.69 17.43
N GLN A 28 -2.50 -11.48 16.93
CA GLN A 28 -3.77 -11.20 16.26
C GLN A 28 -3.80 -12.07 15.02
N THR A 29 -4.77 -12.96 14.93
CA THR A 29 -5.02 -13.72 13.70
C THR A 29 -5.26 -12.70 12.58
N PRO A 30 -4.52 -12.76 11.46
CA PRO A 30 -4.74 -11.85 10.35
C PRO A 30 -6.23 -11.85 9.95
N PRO A 31 -6.78 -10.72 9.47
CA PRO A 31 -8.14 -10.68 8.98
C PRO A 31 -8.37 -11.75 7.91
N GLN A 32 -9.47 -12.48 8.01
CA GLN A 32 -9.80 -13.49 7.01
C GLN A 32 -9.99 -12.85 5.64
N LEU A 33 -9.29 -13.36 4.64
CA LEU A 33 -9.44 -12.89 3.26
C LEU A 33 -10.84 -13.19 2.73
N LYS A 34 -11.43 -12.22 2.03
CA LYS A 34 -12.74 -12.34 1.37
C LYS A 34 -12.56 -12.28 -0.13
N LEU A 35 -13.32 -13.12 -0.84
CA LEU A 35 -13.40 -13.11 -2.29
C LEU A 35 -14.69 -12.44 -2.72
N ASN A 36 -14.59 -11.32 -3.40
CA ASN A 36 -15.71 -10.51 -3.87
C ASN A 36 -15.76 -10.54 -5.42
N LYS A 37 -16.92 -10.82 -6.00
CA LYS A 37 -17.11 -10.77 -7.45
C LYS A 37 -17.35 -9.33 -7.89
N ILE A 38 -16.56 -8.81 -8.85
CA ILE A 38 -16.68 -7.46 -9.41
C ILE A 38 -17.42 -7.49 -10.75
N ALA A 39 -17.03 -8.39 -11.64
CA ALA A 39 -17.62 -8.63 -12.94
C ALA A 39 -17.60 -10.13 -13.24
N ASP A 40 -18.02 -10.57 -14.42
CA ASP A 40 -18.16 -12.01 -14.71
C ASP A 40 -16.88 -12.80 -14.51
N ASP A 41 -15.74 -12.25 -14.93
CA ASP A 41 -14.42 -12.91 -14.84
C ASP A 41 -13.45 -12.16 -13.93
N LEU A 42 -13.88 -11.09 -13.25
CA LEU A 42 -13.05 -10.27 -12.39
C LEU A 42 -13.51 -10.34 -10.94
N TYR A 43 -12.58 -10.65 -10.05
CA TYR A 43 -12.78 -10.76 -8.61
C TYR A 43 -11.76 -9.91 -7.86
N GLU A 44 -12.06 -9.59 -6.61
CA GLU A 44 -11.16 -8.98 -5.65
C GLU A 44 -10.98 -9.92 -4.45
N ILE A 45 -9.76 -9.98 -3.93
CA ILE A 45 -9.48 -10.58 -2.62
C ILE A 45 -9.14 -9.45 -1.65
N GLU A 46 -10.09 -9.10 -0.81
CA GLU A 46 -10.00 -8.11 0.27
C GLU A 46 -9.44 -8.75 1.55
N GLY A 47 -8.88 -7.95 2.47
CA GLY A 47 -8.47 -8.37 3.81
C GLY A 47 -7.11 -7.83 4.22
N ASP A 48 -6.23 -8.66 4.77
CA ASP A 48 -4.90 -8.26 5.20
C ASP A 48 -4.05 -7.74 4.03
N GLY A 49 -3.33 -6.64 4.21
CA GLY A 49 -2.55 -6.00 3.14
C GLY A 49 -3.38 -5.37 2.02
N GLY A 50 -2.74 -5.10 0.90
CA GLY A 50 -3.36 -4.48 -0.27
C GLY A 50 -4.39 -5.38 -0.94
N ASN A 51 -5.36 -4.80 -1.65
CA ASN A 51 -6.34 -5.54 -2.42
C ASN A 51 -5.69 -6.28 -3.60
N VAL A 52 -6.14 -7.50 -3.86
CA VAL A 52 -5.68 -8.30 -4.99
C VAL A 52 -6.80 -8.43 -6.01
N ALA A 53 -6.54 -8.14 -7.28
CA ALA A 53 -7.49 -8.49 -8.33
C ALA A 53 -7.14 -9.84 -8.96
N VAL A 54 -8.17 -10.64 -9.27
CA VAL A 54 -8.06 -11.95 -9.91
C VAL A 54 -8.90 -11.94 -11.18
N TYR A 55 -8.25 -12.00 -12.34
CA TYR A 55 -8.91 -11.97 -13.63
C TYR A 55 -8.81 -13.34 -14.31
N LEU A 56 -9.97 -13.97 -14.49
CA LEU A 56 -10.07 -15.31 -15.07
C LEU A 56 -10.03 -15.24 -16.60
N THR A 57 -9.29 -16.16 -17.20
CA THR A 57 -9.26 -16.36 -18.65
C THR A 57 -9.41 -17.83 -19.00
N ASN A 58 -9.54 -18.15 -20.30
CA ASN A 58 -9.64 -19.54 -20.74
C ASN A 58 -8.33 -20.34 -20.59
N ASP A 59 -7.16 -19.69 -20.52
CA ASP A 59 -5.85 -20.36 -20.46
C ASP A 59 -5.12 -20.20 -19.12
N GLY A 60 -5.68 -19.41 -18.19
CA GLY A 60 -5.03 -19.14 -16.91
C GLY A 60 -5.64 -17.95 -16.19
N VAL A 61 -4.97 -17.51 -15.14
CA VAL A 61 -5.36 -16.40 -14.29
C VAL A 61 -4.31 -15.30 -14.38
N ILE A 62 -4.76 -14.05 -14.46
CA ILE A 62 -3.95 -12.85 -14.27
C ILE A 62 -4.28 -12.29 -12.88
N VAL A 63 -3.26 -12.09 -12.05
CA VAL A 63 -3.39 -11.57 -10.70
C VAL A 63 -2.77 -10.18 -10.65
N ILE A 64 -3.37 -9.25 -9.91
CA ILE A 64 -2.81 -7.93 -9.64
C ILE A 64 -2.50 -7.85 -8.15
N ASP A 65 -1.22 -7.66 -7.82
CA ASP A 65 -0.66 -7.75 -6.48
C ASP A 65 -0.87 -9.14 -5.82
N ASP A 66 -0.21 -9.39 -4.70
CA ASP A 66 -0.28 -10.71 -4.05
C ASP A 66 -0.10 -10.66 -2.51
N LYS A 67 -0.36 -9.49 -1.92
CA LYS A 67 -0.36 -9.27 -0.47
C LYS A 67 1.00 -9.60 0.19
N TYR A 68 0.96 -10.03 1.45
CA TYR A 68 2.12 -10.54 2.17
C TYR A 68 2.39 -12.01 1.84
N GLU A 69 3.62 -12.49 2.02
CA GLU A 69 3.97 -13.90 1.82
C GLU A 69 3.08 -14.86 2.64
N ARG A 70 2.72 -14.48 3.88
CA ARG A 70 1.86 -15.28 4.75
C ARG A 70 0.46 -15.53 4.18
N ASP A 71 -0.03 -14.65 3.30
CA ASP A 71 -1.37 -14.73 2.71
C ASP A 71 -1.42 -15.59 1.43
N TYR A 72 -0.25 -15.98 0.90
CA TYR A 72 -0.16 -16.72 -0.37
C TYR A 72 -1.04 -17.97 -0.41
N ALA A 73 -1.03 -18.80 0.64
CA ALA A 73 -1.83 -20.01 0.69
C ALA A 73 -3.33 -19.73 0.61
N ASP A 74 -3.79 -18.69 1.31
CA ASP A 74 -5.19 -18.27 1.31
C ASP A 74 -5.60 -17.65 -0.03
N ILE A 75 -4.74 -16.84 -0.65
CA ILE A 75 -4.95 -16.30 -2.00
C ILE A 75 -5.15 -17.46 -2.99
N MET A 76 -4.23 -18.44 -2.98
CA MET A 76 -4.32 -19.60 -3.88
C MET A 76 -5.56 -20.45 -3.62
N ALA A 77 -5.98 -20.61 -2.36
CA ALA A 77 -7.22 -21.28 -2.01
C ALA A 77 -8.46 -20.53 -2.53
N LYS A 78 -8.48 -19.18 -2.46
CA LYS A 78 -9.55 -18.34 -3.05
C LYS A 78 -9.58 -18.47 -4.57
N ILE A 79 -8.44 -18.41 -5.25
CA ILE A 79 -8.36 -18.61 -6.70
C ILE A 79 -8.89 -20.03 -7.05
N LYS A 80 -8.42 -21.05 -6.32
CA LYS A 80 -8.85 -22.45 -6.55
C LYS A 80 -10.36 -22.66 -6.37
N SER A 81 -11.00 -21.87 -5.51
CA SER A 81 -12.45 -21.97 -5.29
C SER A 81 -13.30 -21.50 -6.48
N ILE A 82 -12.71 -20.77 -7.44
CA ILE A 82 -13.40 -20.24 -8.62
C ILE A 82 -12.85 -20.75 -9.95
N THR A 83 -11.64 -21.34 -9.96
CA THR A 83 -11.05 -21.94 -11.17
C THR A 83 -9.97 -22.94 -10.83
N ASP A 84 -9.79 -23.95 -11.69
CA ASP A 84 -8.66 -24.91 -11.63
C ASP A 84 -7.46 -24.45 -12.47
N LYS A 85 -7.56 -23.31 -13.14
CA LYS A 85 -6.52 -22.83 -14.06
C LYS A 85 -5.34 -22.23 -13.29
N PRO A 86 -4.10 -22.38 -13.83
CA PRO A 86 -2.91 -21.85 -13.17
C PRO A 86 -2.85 -20.33 -13.25
N VAL A 87 -2.21 -19.70 -12.26
CA VAL A 87 -1.77 -18.29 -12.36
C VAL A 87 -0.66 -18.21 -13.40
N LYS A 88 -0.82 -17.36 -14.41
CA LYS A 88 0.14 -17.14 -15.50
C LYS A 88 0.92 -15.84 -15.34
N TYR A 89 0.24 -14.80 -14.91
CA TYR A 89 0.83 -13.48 -14.74
C TYR A 89 0.46 -12.89 -13.38
N VAL A 90 1.42 -12.15 -12.81
CA VAL A 90 1.19 -11.22 -11.70
C VAL A 90 1.66 -9.85 -12.17
N LEU A 91 0.82 -8.83 -12.05
CA LEU A 91 1.21 -7.43 -12.28
C LEU A 91 1.23 -6.72 -10.93
N ASN A 92 2.39 -6.20 -10.53
CA ASN A 92 2.48 -5.43 -9.31
C ASN A 92 2.20 -3.95 -9.56
N THR A 93 1.35 -3.35 -8.72
CA THR A 93 1.05 -1.92 -8.77
C THR A 93 2.24 -1.08 -8.30
N HIS A 94 2.91 -1.48 -7.24
CA HIS A 94 4.12 -0.84 -6.71
C HIS A 94 4.92 -1.84 -5.85
N GLN A 95 5.98 -1.41 -5.16
CA GLN A 95 6.95 -2.32 -4.52
C GLN A 95 6.64 -2.70 -3.06
N HIS A 96 5.64 -2.15 -2.38
CA HIS A 96 5.45 -2.43 -0.96
C HIS A 96 5.12 -3.90 -0.68
N GLY A 97 5.57 -4.38 0.50
CA GLY A 97 5.53 -5.79 0.84
C GLY A 97 4.14 -6.37 1.03
N ASP A 98 3.14 -5.54 1.28
CA ASP A 98 1.73 -5.92 1.34
C ASP A 98 1.04 -5.97 -0.05
N HIS A 99 1.82 -5.73 -1.13
CA HIS A 99 1.41 -5.87 -2.52
C HIS A 99 2.27 -6.89 -3.29
N THR A 100 3.50 -7.14 -2.82
CA THR A 100 4.49 -7.96 -3.55
C THR A 100 5.08 -9.09 -2.70
N GLY A 101 4.58 -9.29 -1.49
CA GLY A 101 5.15 -10.27 -0.56
C GLY A 101 4.99 -11.71 -1.03
N GLY A 102 3.96 -12.01 -1.80
CA GLY A 102 3.72 -13.32 -2.42
C GLY A 102 4.55 -13.61 -3.66
N ASN A 103 5.22 -12.62 -4.26
CA ASN A 103 5.94 -12.73 -5.54
C ASN A 103 6.89 -13.94 -5.61
N ALA A 104 7.67 -14.17 -4.55
CA ALA A 104 8.61 -15.30 -4.54
C ALA A 104 7.89 -16.64 -4.67
N LYS A 105 6.73 -16.78 -4.04
CA LYS A 105 5.86 -17.98 -4.13
C LYS A 105 5.15 -18.07 -5.47
N MET A 106 4.79 -16.95 -6.08
CA MET A 106 4.22 -16.93 -7.43
C MET A 106 5.23 -17.44 -8.49
N PHE A 107 6.53 -17.16 -8.32
CA PHE A 107 7.57 -17.75 -9.17
C PHE A 107 7.66 -19.27 -9.03
N GLU A 108 7.41 -19.84 -7.83
CA GLU A 108 7.44 -21.29 -7.63
C GLU A 108 6.37 -22.01 -8.45
N VAL A 109 5.23 -21.35 -8.75
CA VAL A 109 4.17 -21.86 -9.62
C VAL A 109 4.30 -21.41 -11.08
N SER A 110 5.48 -20.88 -11.45
CA SER A 110 5.83 -20.46 -12.82
C SER A 110 4.99 -19.29 -13.34
N ALA A 111 4.46 -18.45 -12.48
CA ALA A 111 3.84 -17.18 -12.89
C ALA A 111 4.93 -16.18 -13.34
N GLU A 112 4.68 -15.43 -14.42
CA GLU A 112 5.55 -14.32 -14.81
C GLU A 112 5.10 -13.04 -14.08
N ILE A 113 6.06 -12.34 -13.46
CA ILE A 113 5.78 -11.14 -12.68
C ILE A 113 6.25 -9.91 -13.44
N ILE A 114 5.37 -8.93 -13.57
CA ILE A 114 5.57 -7.68 -14.33
C ILE A 114 5.35 -6.50 -13.39
N ALA A 115 6.25 -5.52 -13.42
CA ALA A 115 6.10 -4.28 -12.66
C ALA A 115 6.70 -3.08 -13.41
N HIS A 116 6.32 -1.87 -13.01
CA HIS A 116 7.02 -0.69 -13.47
C HIS A 116 8.51 -0.74 -13.09
N ARG A 117 9.39 -0.26 -13.97
CA ARG A 117 10.86 -0.33 -13.77
C ARG A 117 11.34 0.29 -12.45
N ASN A 118 10.66 1.36 -11.98
CA ASN A 118 11.03 2.00 -10.71
C ASN A 118 10.60 1.15 -9.51
N ALA A 119 9.42 0.51 -9.54
CA ALA A 119 9.01 -0.44 -8.51
C ALA A 119 10.01 -1.60 -8.43
N ARG A 120 10.41 -2.17 -9.59
CA ARG A 120 11.46 -3.17 -9.65
C ARG A 120 12.79 -2.66 -9.06
N ALA A 121 13.21 -1.44 -9.40
CA ALA A 121 14.44 -0.85 -8.87
C ALA A 121 14.39 -0.67 -7.34
N ASN A 122 13.25 -0.24 -6.80
CA ASN A 122 13.03 -0.12 -5.36
C ASN A 122 13.09 -1.49 -4.67
N MET A 123 12.52 -2.54 -5.27
CA MET A 123 12.62 -3.92 -4.75
C MET A 123 14.08 -4.41 -4.71
N VAL A 124 14.85 -4.14 -5.77
CA VAL A 124 16.28 -4.47 -5.82
C VAL A 124 17.07 -3.74 -4.72
N ALA A 125 16.84 -2.43 -4.60
CA ALA A 125 17.49 -1.61 -3.57
C ALA A 125 17.13 -2.05 -2.15
N GLY A 126 15.87 -2.42 -1.93
CA GLY A 126 15.33 -2.96 -0.67
C GLY A 126 15.71 -4.42 -0.40
N LYS A 127 16.40 -5.09 -1.33
CA LYS A 127 16.72 -6.53 -1.26
C LYS A 127 15.48 -7.39 -1.01
N MET A 128 14.36 -7.00 -1.59
CA MET A 128 13.09 -7.70 -1.41
C MET A 128 13.09 -9.04 -2.18
N PRO A 129 12.40 -10.07 -1.68
CA PRO A 129 12.23 -11.32 -2.42
C PRO A 129 11.32 -11.13 -3.63
N GLY A 130 11.44 -12.03 -4.62
CA GLY A 130 10.48 -12.05 -5.74
C GLY A 130 10.57 -10.86 -6.69
N VAL A 131 11.77 -10.28 -6.91
CA VAL A 131 11.96 -9.16 -7.83
C VAL A 131 11.47 -9.53 -9.24
N PRO A 132 10.55 -8.75 -9.84
CA PRO A 132 10.03 -8.99 -11.19
C PRO A 132 11.13 -9.13 -12.25
N ARG A 133 10.99 -10.09 -13.16
CA ARG A 133 11.95 -10.29 -14.27
C ARG A 133 11.60 -9.42 -15.48
N VAL A 134 10.32 -9.11 -15.64
CA VAL A 134 9.80 -8.24 -16.71
C VAL A 134 9.44 -6.88 -16.13
N SER A 135 9.83 -5.81 -16.81
CA SER A 135 9.46 -4.47 -16.39
C SER A 135 9.16 -3.57 -17.61
N PHE A 136 8.33 -2.56 -17.39
CA PHE A 136 7.97 -1.56 -18.37
C PHE A 136 8.28 -0.14 -17.87
N SER A 137 8.30 0.85 -18.78
CA SER A 137 8.56 2.26 -18.45
C SER A 137 7.31 3.11 -18.40
N ASP A 138 6.46 2.99 -19.41
CA ASP A 138 5.29 3.83 -19.60
C ASP A 138 4.02 2.99 -19.56
N GLU A 139 3.93 1.99 -20.43
CA GLU A 139 2.78 1.12 -20.59
C GLU A 139 3.21 -0.30 -20.97
N THR A 140 2.41 -1.27 -20.60
CA THR A 140 2.48 -2.64 -21.10
C THR A 140 1.08 -3.25 -21.14
N GLU A 141 0.90 -4.20 -22.05
CA GLU A 141 -0.33 -4.93 -22.25
C GLU A 141 -0.06 -6.43 -22.11
N VAL A 142 -0.96 -7.13 -21.42
CA VAL A 142 -0.94 -8.58 -21.30
C VAL A 142 -2.19 -9.14 -21.95
N PHE A 143 -2.01 -9.97 -22.97
CA PHE A 143 -3.08 -10.70 -23.63
C PHE A 143 -3.05 -12.19 -23.24
N LEU A 144 -4.14 -12.69 -22.71
CA LEU A 144 -4.27 -14.10 -22.35
C LEU A 144 -5.67 -14.61 -22.74
N ALA A 145 -5.72 -15.56 -23.67
CA ALA A 145 -6.97 -16.17 -24.17
C ALA A 145 -8.04 -15.14 -24.58
N GLY A 146 -7.65 -14.11 -25.31
CA GLY A 146 -8.56 -13.07 -25.79
C GLY A 146 -8.94 -12.00 -24.75
N LYS A 147 -8.46 -12.12 -23.52
CA LYS A 147 -8.58 -11.06 -22.50
C LYS A 147 -7.37 -10.14 -22.54
N GLU A 148 -7.62 -8.86 -22.30
CA GLU A 148 -6.61 -7.81 -22.26
C GLU A 148 -6.55 -7.19 -20.86
N VAL A 149 -5.33 -6.96 -20.37
CA VAL A 149 -5.04 -6.19 -19.17
C VAL A 149 -3.94 -5.19 -19.53
N ARG A 150 -4.13 -3.92 -19.23
CA ARG A 150 -3.13 -2.86 -19.44
C ARG A 150 -2.56 -2.39 -18.11
N ALA A 151 -1.26 -2.16 -18.04
CA ALA A 151 -0.60 -1.48 -16.94
C ALA A 151 0.04 -0.19 -17.46
N HIS A 152 -0.27 0.94 -16.81
CA HIS A 152 0.24 2.26 -17.24
C HIS A 152 0.79 3.05 -16.04
N TYR A 153 1.90 3.74 -16.27
CA TYR A 153 2.53 4.65 -15.33
C TYR A 153 2.12 6.09 -15.63
N PHE A 154 1.18 6.65 -14.87
CA PHE A 154 0.71 8.03 -15.03
C PHE A 154 1.62 9.06 -14.38
N GLY A 155 2.56 8.64 -13.57
CA GLY A 155 3.45 9.48 -12.78
C GLY A 155 3.62 8.95 -11.37
N ARG A 156 4.45 9.63 -10.58
CA ARG A 156 4.66 9.28 -9.18
C ARG A 156 3.57 9.90 -8.30
N GLY A 157 3.32 9.23 -7.18
CA GLY A 157 2.38 9.69 -6.17
C GLY A 157 2.72 9.10 -4.82
N HIS A 158 2.20 7.94 -4.51
CA HIS A 158 2.51 7.14 -3.33
C HIS A 158 3.99 6.72 -3.32
N THR A 159 4.47 6.23 -4.47
CA THR A 159 5.89 5.95 -4.77
C THR A 159 6.25 6.55 -6.14
N ASN A 160 7.46 6.28 -6.62
CA ASN A 160 7.86 6.60 -8.00
C ASN A 160 7.59 5.48 -9.01
N GLY A 161 7.00 4.37 -8.56
CA GLY A 161 6.79 3.17 -9.36
C GLY A 161 5.31 2.76 -9.49
N ASP A 162 4.38 3.66 -9.15
CA ASP A 162 2.95 3.37 -9.09
C ASP A 162 2.36 3.10 -10.48
N ALA A 163 1.90 1.87 -10.70
CA ALA A 163 1.21 1.48 -11.93
C ALA A 163 -0.29 1.34 -11.68
N VAL A 164 -1.09 1.81 -12.63
CA VAL A 164 -2.54 1.59 -12.67
C VAL A 164 -2.85 0.49 -13.65
N ILE A 165 -3.63 -0.48 -13.22
CA ILE A 165 -3.99 -1.63 -14.04
C ILE A 165 -5.42 -1.46 -14.53
N PHE A 166 -5.65 -1.60 -15.83
CA PHE A 166 -6.95 -1.46 -16.46
C PHE A 166 -7.42 -2.77 -17.07
N PHE A 167 -8.66 -3.11 -16.80
CA PHE A 167 -9.40 -4.25 -17.34
C PHE A 167 -10.48 -3.73 -18.31
N PRO A 168 -10.19 -3.56 -19.61
CA PRO A 168 -11.10 -2.91 -20.55
C PRO A 168 -12.49 -3.57 -20.59
N ALA A 169 -12.53 -4.90 -20.71
CA ALA A 169 -13.79 -5.65 -20.79
C ALA A 169 -14.63 -5.58 -19.51
N ALA A 170 -14.01 -5.36 -18.36
CA ALA A 170 -14.68 -5.21 -17.06
C ALA A 170 -14.92 -3.74 -16.67
N ARG A 171 -14.50 -2.77 -17.50
CA ARG A 171 -14.59 -1.33 -17.23
C ARG A 171 -14.09 -0.97 -15.82
N THR A 172 -12.98 -1.61 -15.40
CA THR A 172 -12.46 -1.53 -14.04
C THR A 172 -10.99 -1.17 -14.06
N ILE A 173 -10.55 -0.33 -13.11
CA ILE A 173 -9.12 -0.10 -12.85
C ILE A 173 -8.74 -0.57 -11.46
N HIS A 174 -7.46 -0.97 -11.28
CA HIS A 174 -6.84 -1.15 -9.98
C HIS A 174 -5.74 -0.10 -9.83
N THR A 175 -5.85 0.73 -8.80
CA THR A 175 -4.97 1.90 -8.64
C THR A 175 -3.75 1.65 -7.76
N GLY A 176 -3.68 0.48 -7.11
CA GLY A 176 -2.76 0.36 -5.98
C GLY A 176 -2.98 1.51 -4.99
N ASP A 177 -1.94 1.90 -4.29
CA ASP A 177 -2.02 2.90 -3.24
C ASP A 177 -2.08 4.35 -3.72
N LEU A 178 -2.17 4.57 -5.04
CA LEU A 178 -2.57 5.89 -5.56
C LEU A 178 -3.98 6.29 -5.10
N TYR A 179 -4.82 5.31 -4.71
CA TYR A 179 -6.08 5.54 -4.05
C TYR A 179 -6.29 4.51 -2.95
N THR A 180 -6.38 4.99 -1.72
CA THR A 180 -6.71 4.19 -0.53
C THR A 180 -7.93 4.79 0.14
N VAL A 181 -8.87 3.96 0.57
CA VAL A 181 -10.10 4.43 1.24
C VAL A 181 -9.84 4.49 2.74
N GLY A 182 -9.95 5.68 3.29
CA GLY A 182 -9.79 5.90 4.74
C GLY A 182 -10.95 5.29 5.55
N ALA A 183 -10.71 5.12 6.84
CA ALA A 183 -11.71 4.56 7.77
C ALA A 183 -12.99 5.41 7.91
N LYS A 184 -12.94 6.67 7.49
CA LYS A 184 -14.09 7.58 7.50
C LYS A 184 -14.28 8.19 6.10
N PRO A 185 -15.52 8.30 5.60
CA PRO A 185 -15.79 9.00 4.35
C PRO A 185 -15.25 10.44 4.38
N GLY A 186 -14.66 10.87 3.25
CA GLY A 186 -14.13 12.23 3.09
C GLY A 186 -12.77 12.47 3.77
N THR A 187 -12.13 11.44 4.32
CA THR A 187 -10.76 11.56 4.84
C THR A 187 -9.72 11.31 3.75
N VAL A 188 -8.64 12.09 3.76
CA VAL A 188 -7.50 11.96 2.85
C VAL A 188 -6.23 11.91 3.69
N ALA A 189 -5.83 10.71 4.06
CA ALA A 189 -4.66 10.46 4.90
C ALA A 189 -3.68 9.49 4.21
N PRO A 190 -3.16 9.84 3.02
CA PRO A 190 -2.28 8.98 2.27
C PRO A 190 -0.93 8.79 2.98
N PHE A 191 -0.33 7.64 2.79
CA PHE A 191 1.10 7.47 3.04
C PHE A 191 1.85 7.86 1.76
N ILE A 192 2.77 8.82 1.87
CA ILE A 192 3.66 9.24 0.78
C ILE A 192 5.03 8.67 1.09
N ASP A 193 5.46 7.67 0.34
CA ASP A 193 6.79 7.07 0.55
C ASP A 193 7.88 7.90 -0.13
N TYR A 194 8.37 8.91 0.59
CA TYR A 194 9.48 9.74 0.12
C TYR A 194 10.80 8.99 0.01
N THR A 195 10.95 7.83 0.66
CA THR A 195 12.15 6.99 0.52
C THR A 195 12.19 6.31 -0.83
N ALA A 196 11.00 6.02 -1.39
CA ALA A 196 10.80 5.55 -2.75
C ALA A 196 10.41 6.68 -3.71
N SER A 197 10.82 7.92 -3.42
CA SER A 197 10.58 9.10 -4.25
C SER A 197 9.12 9.38 -4.57
N GLY A 198 8.19 9.06 -3.68
CA GLY A 198 6.81 9.54 -3.72
C GLY A 198 6.74 11.06 -3.68
N SER A 199 5.62 11.66 -4.05
CA SER A 199 5.49 13.12 -4.15
C SER A 199 4.05 13.57 -3.92
N VAL A 200 3.81 14.40 -2.91
CA VAL A 200 2.51 15.04 -2.71
C VAL A 200 2.15 15.97 -3.87
N VAL A 201 3.14 16.63 -4.46
CA VAL A 201 2.93 17.61 -5.57
C VAL A 201 2.57 16.91 -6.88
N ASP A 202 3.27 15.83 -7.21
CA ASP A 202 3.02 15.12 -8.46
C ASP A 202 1.79 14.19 -8.38
N TRP A 203 1.41 13.76 -7.18
CA TRP A 203 0.27 12.84 -7.01
C TRP A 203 -1.04 13.39 -7.60
N THR A 204 -1.33 14.69 -7.41
CA THR A 204 -2.51 15.31 -8.02
C THR A 204 -2.49 15.26 -9.55
N LYS A 205 -1.31 15.44 -10.16
CA LYS A 205 -1.13 15.33 -11.62
C LYS A 205 -1.33 13.89 -12.09
N THR A 206 -0.82 12.93 -11.32
CA THR A 206 -0.99 11.50 -11.57
C THR A 206 -2.46 11.11 -11.55
N LEU A 207 -3.23 11.57 -10.53
CA LEU A 207 -4.67 11.34 -10.45
C LEU A 207 -5.42 12.03 -11.60
N ASP A 208 -5.03 13.24 -12.02
CA ASP A 208 -5.58 13.91 -13.19
C ASP A 208 -5.30 13.10 -14.47
N GLY A 209 -4.10 12.53 -14.61
CA GLY A 209 -3.74 11.66 -15.72
C GLY A 209 -4.64 10.42 -15.81
N ILE A 210 -4.93 9.77 -14.68
CA ILE A 210 -5.84 8.62 -14.60
C ILE A 210 -7.26 9.02 -15.02
N LEU A 211 -7.80 10.09 -14.46
CA LEU A 211 -9.17 10.54 -14.70
C LEU A 211 -9.39 10.99 -16.14
N ASN A 212 -8.35 11.53 -16.79
CA ASN A 212 -8.35 12.04 -18.18
C ASN A 212 -7.69 11.09 -19.18
N SER A 213 -7.40 9.84 -18.81
CA SER A 213 -6.71 8.86 -19.65
C SER A 213 -7.45 8.47 -20.94
N GLY A 214 -8.73 8.78 -21.04
CA GLY A 214 -9.59 8.26 -22.09
C GLY A 214 -10.04 6.81 -21.86
N TRP A 215 -9.60 6.15 -20.79
CA TRP A 215 -10.06 4.82 -20.44
C TRP A 215 -11.52 4.83 -20.00
N ASP A 216 -12.29 3.93 -20.59
CA ASP A 216 -13.72 3.75 -20.26
C ASP A 216 -13.86 2.83 -19.04
N PHE A 217 -13.81 3.42 -17.84
CA PHE A 217 -14.02 2.72 -16.58
C PHE A 217 -15.04 3.43 -15.69
N ASP A 218 -15.74 2.66 -14.89
CA ASP A 218 -16.66 3.14 -13.87
C ASP A 218 -16.39 2.57 -12.48
N THR A 219 -15.63 1.48 -12.40
CA THR A 219 -15.29 0.77 -11.16
C THR A 219 -13.81 0.89 -10.85
N VAL A 220 -13.48 1.09 -9.57
CA VAL A 220 -12.13 1.27 -9.07
C VAL A 220 -11.87 0.28 -7.93
N ILE A 221 -10.82 -0.52 -8.07
CA ILE A 221 -10.22 -1.31 -6.99
C ILE A 221 -9.14 -0.44 -6.38
N PRO A 222 -9.31 0.11 -5.15
CA PRO A 222 -8.27 0.86 -4.48
C PRO A 222 -7.18 -0.08 -3.96
N GLY A 223 -6.02 0.45 -3.56
CA GLY A 223 -4.99 -0.36 -2.90
C GLY A 223 -5.49 -0.94 -1.58
N HIS A 224 -6.26 -0.17 -0.83
CA HIS A 224 -6.89 -0.60 0.43
C HIS A 224 -8.31 -0.08 0.54
N GLY A 225 -9.19 -0.89 1.12
CA GLY A 225 -10.59 -0.56 1.36
C GLY A 225 -11.55 -1.13 0.31
N PRO A 226 -12.83 -0.79 0.37
CA PRO A 226 -13.85 -1.38 -0.49
C PRO A 226 -13.77 -0.91 -1.94
N ILE A 227 -14.39 -1.67 -2.84
CA ILE A 227 -14.58 -1.28 -4.25
C ILE A 227 -15.30 0.06 -4.35
N MET A 228 -14.78 0.94 -5.18
CA MET A 228 -15.23 2.31 -5.37
C MET A 228 -15.66 2.59 -6.82
N LYS A 229 -16.16 3.79 -7.07
CA LYS A 229 -16.54 4.27 -8.39
C LYS A 229 -15.59 5.35 -8.90
N LYS A 230 -15.60 5.58 -10.21
CA LYS A 230 -14.83 6.69 -10.83
C LYS A 230 -15.13 8.04 -10.18
N ALA A 231 -16.38 8.28 -9.78
CA ALA A 231 -16.79 9.50 -9.09
C ALA A 231 -16.10 9.68 -7.73
N ASP A 232 -15.89 8.58 -7.00
CA ASP A 232 -15.21 8.60 -5.70
C ASP A 232 -13.71 8.91 -5.87
N LEU A 233 -13.06 8.35 -6.92
CA LEU A 233 -11.69 8.70 -7.27
C LEU A 233 -11.57 10.19 -7.65
N ALA A 234 -12.54 10.72 -8.40
CA ALA A 234 -12.58 12.13 -8.74
C ALA A 234 -12.75 13.03 -7.50
N GLN A 235 -13.58 12.61 -6.54
CA GLN A 235 -13.73 13.30 -5.27
C GLN A 235 -12.44 13.24 -4.44
N TYR A 236 -11.82 12.06 -4.35
CA TYR A 236 -10.52 11.89 -3.67
C TYR A 236 -9.46 12.82 -4.25
N ARG A 237 -9.37 12.93 -5.58
CA ARG A 237 -8.44 13.87 -6.23
C ARG A 237 -8.71 15.32 -5.82
N GLN A 238 -9.98 15.73 -5.71
CA GLN A 238 -10.32 17.09 -5.27
C GLN A 238 -9.92 17.32 -3.82
N ASP A 239 -10.21 16.38 -2.93
CA ASP A 239 -9.90 16.48 -1.50
C ASP A 239 -8.38 16.42 -1.26
N PHE A 240 -7.65 15.62 -2.04
CA PHE A 240 -6.19 15.62 -2.04
C PHE A 240 -5.61 16.98 -2.45
N GLY A 241 -6.19 17.63 -3.47
CA GLY A 241 -5.82 18.98 -3.89
C GLY A 241 -6.08 20.05 -2.82
N LYS A 242 -7.18 19.91 -2.06
CA LYS A 242 -7.47 20.79 -0.91
C LYS A 242 -6.41 20.61 0.18
N LEU A 243 -6.06 19.36 0.52
CA LEU A 243 -4.98 19.06 1.47
C LEU A 243 -3.68 19.70 1.03
N GLN A 244 -3.25 19.47 -0.21
CA GLN A 244 -2.02 20.01 -0.78
C GLN A 244 -2.00 21.54 -0.68
N THR A 245 -3.08 22.21 -1.11
CA THR A 245 -3.19 23.68 -1.05
C THR A 245 -3.16 24.20 0.38
N ARG A 246 -3.95 23.58 1.27
CA ARG A 246 -4.04 23.98 2.67
C ARG A 246 -2.69 23.91 3.37
N ILE A 247 -2.01 22.77 3.24
CA ILE A 247 -0.71 22.55 3.89
C ILE A 247 0.36 23.46 3.28
N SER A 248 0.37 23.66 1.95
CA SER A 248 1.30 24.60 1.30
C SER A 248 1.19 26.01 1.86
N VAL A 249 -0.03 26.54 2.02
CA VAL A 249 -0.27 27.87 2.60
C VAL A 249 0.28 27.98 4.02
N LEU A 250 0.02 26.98 4.85
CA LEU A 250 0.46 26.95 6.25
C LEU A 250 1.98 26.90 6.37
N VAL A 251 2.62 26.03 5.61
CA VAL A 251 4.08 25.84 5.62
C VAL A 251 4.79 27.08 5.09
N ARG A 252 4.31 27.68 4.02
CA ARG A 252 4.86 28.94 3.47
C ARG A 252 4.63 30.11 4.43
N GLY A 253 3.55 30.09 5.22
CA GLY A 253 3.28 31.02 6.31
C GLY A 253 4.13 30.83 7.58
N GLY A 254 5.02 29.81 7.59
CA GLY A 254 5.93 29.55 8.70
C GLY A 254 5.34 28.63 9.79
N MET A 255 4.21 27.95 9.54
CA MET A 255 3.64 27.00 10.51
C MET A 255 4.60 25.82 10.72
N GLY A 256 4.90 25.51 11.98
CA GLY A 256 5.72 24.36 12.36
C GLY A 256 4.97 23.03 12.30
N LYS A 257 5.72 21.93 12.44
CA LYS A 257 5.20 20.56 12.32
C LYS A 257 3.98 20.28 13.19
N ASP A 258 3.99 20.69 14.46
CA ASP A 258 2.88 20.40 15.38
C ASP A 258 1.57 21.07 14.91
N GLY A 259 1.66 22.30 14.42
CA GLY A 259 0.51 23.00 13.85
C GLY A 259 -0.01 22.32 12.57
N VAL A 260 0.90 21.92 11.67
CA VAL A 260 0.55 21.17 10.46
C VAL A 260 -0.07 19.82 10.82
N THR A 261 0.51 19.08 11.76
CA THR A 261 -0.03 17.79 12.22
C THR A 261 -1.45 17.94 12.76
N LYS A 262 -1.67 19.00 13.58
CA LYS A 262 -3.02 19.27 14.10
C LYS A 262 -4.04 19.50 12.97
N VAL A 263 -3.68 20.27 11.96
CA VAL A 263 -4.56 20.51 10.79
C VAL A 263 -4.81 19.22 10.00
N LEU A 264 -3.77 18.39 9.79
CA LEU A 264 -3.92 17.09 9.11
C LEU A 264 -4.89 16.16 9.86
N VAL A 265 -4.82 16.14 11.18
CA VAL A 265 -5.73 15.35 12.03
C VAL A 265 -7.15 15.89 11.98
N ASP A 266 -7.31 17.19 12.23
CA ASP A 266 -8.63 17.81 12.42
C ASP A 266 -9.41 17.98 11.10
N GLU A 267 -8.72 18.37 10.02
CA GLU A 267 -9.35 18.74 8.74
C GLU A 267 -9.34 17.56 7.73
N PHE A 268 -8.33 16.67 7.79
CA PHE A 268 -8.14 15.62 6.77
C PHE A 268 -8.20 14.18 7.30
N GLY A 269 -8.41 14.00 8.60
CA GLY A 269 -8.61 12.70 9.22
C GLY A 269 -7.35 11.85 9.36
N TRP A 270 -6.16 12.48 9.41
CA TRP A 270 -4.91 11.77 9.67
C TRP A 270 -4.93 11.19 11.09
N SER A 271 -4.19 10.08 11.29
CA SER A 271 -4.00 9.54 12.62
C SER A 271 -3.18 10.49 13.49
N PRO A 272 -3.58 10.74 14.74
CA PRO A 272 -2.77 11.51 15.67
C PRO A 272 -1.54 10.70 16.18
N SER A 273 -1.50 9.38 15.93
CA SER A 273 -0.38 8.54 16.37
C SER A 273 0.89 8.85 15.55
N PRO A 274 2.02 9.15 16.21
CA PRO A 274 3.29 9.32 15.53
C PRO A 274 3.79 8.03 14.85
N GLU A 275 3.24 6.88 15.21
CA GLU A 275 3.59 5.57 14.66
C GLU A 275 2.82 5.26 13.38
N ALA A 276 1.74 6.00 13.07
CA ALA A 276 0.98 5.81 11.85
C ALA A 276 1.87 6.03 10.60
N PHE A 277 1.65 5.24 9.56
CA PHE A 277 2.41 5.36 8.30
C PHE A 277 2.35 6.77 7.72
N SER A 278 1.16 7.40 7.70
CA SER A 278 0.98 8.76 7.23
C SER A 278 1.83 9.79 7.98
N SER A 279 2.09 9.58 9.28
CA SER A 279 2.92 10.48 10.09
C SER A 279 4.38 10.57 9.60
N ARG A 280 4.89 9.52 8.94
CA ARG A 280 6.22 9.49 8.33
C ARG A 280 6.34 10.42 7.13
N SER A 281 5.22 10.78 6.51
CA SER A 281 5.18 11.67 5.35
C SER A 281 5.22 13.15 5.73
N ILE A 282 4.97 13.55 6.99
CA ILE A 282 4.72 14.96 7.38
C ILE A 282 5.93 15.83 7.09
N ASP A 283 7.11 15.50 7.64
CA ASP A 283 8.31 16.34 7.48
C ASP A 283 8.74 16.50 6.01
N PRO A 284 8.86 15.41 5.21
CA PRO A 284 9.23 15.55 3.81
C PRO A 284 8.15 16.22 2.96
N MET A 285 6.86 16.01 3.26
CA MET A 285 5.75 16.71 2.63
C MET A 285 5.82 18.23 2.88
N MET A 286 6.09 18.64 4.11
CA MET A 286 6.27 20.05 4.44
C MET A 286 7.46 20.65 3.68
N ALA A 287 8.56 19.92 3.57
CA ALA A 287 9.74 20.35 2.83
C ALA A 287 9.46 20.49 1.33
N GLU A 288 8.69 19.57 0.74
CA GLU A 288 8.29 19.62 -0.67
C GLU A 288 7.34 20.79 -0.95
N LEU A 289 6.33 21.02 -0.11
CA LEU A 289 5.31 22.07 -0.28
C LEU A 289 5.82 23.49 0.07
N LYS A 290 6.97 23.62 0.71
CA LYS A 290 7.61 24.90 0.99
C LYS A 290 8.27 25.52 -0.24
N ARG A 291 8.69 24.69 -1.19
CA ARG A 291 9.30 25.13 -2.47
C ARG A 291 8.28 25.81 -3.38
#